data_be1bddb7ce21307f29190e498c8a5d80
#
_entry.id   be1bddb7ce21307f29190e498c8a5d80
#
_cell.length_a   1.000
_cell.length_b   1.000
_cell.length_c   1.000
_cell.angle_alpha   90.00
_cell.angle_beta   90.00
_cell.angle_gamma   90.00
#
_symmetry.space_group_name_H-M   'P 1'
#
loop_
_entity.id
_entity.type
_entity.pdbx_description
1 polymer ?
#
loop_
_entity_poly.entity_id
_entity_poly.type
_entity_poly.pdbx_seq_one_letter_code
_entity_poly.pdbx_strand_id
1 'polypeptide(L)'
;MDNQKKEEVWLRGPIDNISPYLQPAAHALKQTGEDLNYWLSDFTDNQLWLKPAGRANVAFHLQHITGVLDRMMTYAKDLKLNDTQFEYLKNEGVQNSSLSITILLEQYHVKLDEALNYFKTLDDKILIEERFVGRKKLPSTVIGLLFHAAEHSQRHLGQLLVTCSILKNNSAS
;
A
#
# COMPACT_ATOMS: atom_id res chain seq x y z
N MET A 1 12.77 -10.27 -21.64
CA MET A 1 11.92 -11.14 -20.79
C MET A 1 10.49 -10.77 -21.09
N ASP A 2 9.70 -11.76 -21.46
CA ASP A 2 8.30 -11.56 -21.89
C ASP A 2 7.47 -11.03 -20.72
N ASN A 3 7.10 -9.77 -20.80
CA ASN A 3 6.35 -9.07 -19.75
C ASN A 3 4.85 -9.34 -19.95
N GLN A 4 4.47 -10.63 -20.11
CA GLN A 4 3.07 -11.01 -20.17
C GLN A 4 2.42 -10.64 -18.83
N LYS A 5 1.43 -9.75 -18.87
CA LYS A 5 0.61 -9.42 -17.71
C LYS A 5 -0.05 -10.70 -17.20
N LYS A 6 0.34 -11.14 -16.02
CA LYS A 6 -0.27 -12.30 -15.35
C LYS A 6 -1.76 -12.03 -15.11
N GLU A 7 -2.55 -13.11 -15.02
CA GLU A 7 -3.92 -12.99 -14.52
C GLU A 7 -3.94 -12.27 -13.17
N GLU A 8 -5.03 -11.55 -12.89
CA GLU A 8 -5.19 -10.87 -11.61
C GLU A 8 -5.11 -11.85 -10.43
N VAL A 9 -4.56 -11.41 -9.32
CA VAL A 9 -4.25 -12.26 -8.17
C VAL A 9 -5.47 -13.05 -7.66
N TRP A 10 -6.65 -12.45 -7.66
CA TRP A 10 -7.88 -13.09 -7.19
C TRP A 10 -8.35 -14.26 -8.08
N LEU A 11 -7.93 -14.31 -9.34
CA LEU A 11 -8.21 -15.42 -10.28
C LEU A 11 -7.28 -16.62 -10.10
N ARG A 12 -6.20 -16.47 -9.32
CA ARG A 12 -5.18 -17.52 -9.11
C ARG A 12 -5.50 -18.45 -7.94
N GLY A 13 -6.68 -18.31 -7.33
CA GLY A 13 -7.09 -19.09 -6.16
C GLY A 13 -6.68 -18.46 -4.82
N PRO A 14 -7.01 -19.10 -3.72
CA PRO A 14 -6.76 -18.58 -2.38
C PRO A 14 -5.28 -18.54 -2.04
N ILE A 15 -4.89 -17.58 -1.21
CA ILE A 15 -3.57 -17.54 -0.59
C ILE A 15 -3.60 -18.47 0.63
N ASP A 16 -2.66 -19.41 0.67
CA ASP A 16 -2.60 -20.44 1.69
C ASP A 16 -2.57 -19.88 3.12
N ASN A 17 -3.31 -20.53 4.01
CA ASN A 17 -3.40 -20.22 5.44
C ASN A 17 -3.98 -18.83 5.77
N ILE A 18 -4.63 -18.16 4.84
CA ILE A 18 -5.40 -16.93 5.08
C ILE A 18 -6.89 -17.27 5.10
N SER A 19 -7.60 -16.76 6.12
CA SER A 19 -9.04 -16.90 6.25
C SER A 19 -9.78 -16.50 4.97
N PRO A 20 -10.85 -17.20 4.55
CA PRO A 20 -11.69 -16.81 3.42
C PRO A 20 -12.21 -15.36 3.51
N TYR A 21 -12.46 -14.86 4.71
CA TYR A 21 -12.91 -13.48 4.93
C TYR A 21 -11.83 -12.43 4.61
N LEU A 22 -10.56 -12.80 4.68
CA LEU A 22 -9.43 -11.91 4.40
C LEU A 22 -8.85 -12.07 3.00
N GLN A 23 -9.27 -13.11 2.24
CA GLN A 23 -8.78 -13.32 0.87
C GLN A 23 -8.95 -12.08 -0.02
N PRO A 24 -10.11 -11.38 -0.04
CA PRO A 24 -10.24 -10.19 -0.89
C PRO A 24 -9.23 -9.09 -0.55
N ALA A 25 -8.99 -8.84 0.75
CA ALA A 25 -8.01 -7.84 1.18
C ALA A 25 -6.56 -8.28 0.83
N ALA A 26 -6.24 -9.55 1.07
CA ALA A 26 -4.92 -10.11 0.76
C ALA A 26 -4.64 -10.09 -0.76
N HIS A 27 -5.62 -10.45 -1.59
CA HIS A 27 -5.52 -10.38 -3.05
C HIS A 27 -5.30 -8.95 -3.54
N ALA A 28 -6.07 -7.98 -3.01
CA ALA A 28 -5.93 -6.58 -3.40
C ALA A 28 -4.56 -6.00 -3.03
N LEU A 29 -4.05 -6.30 -1.83
CA LEU A 29 -2.70 -5.88 -1.42
C LEU A 29 -1.62 -6.50 -2.30
N LYS A 30 -1.72 -7.80 -2.60
CA LYS A 30 -0.76 -8.49 -3.47
C LYS A 30 -0.84 -7.96 -4.91
N GLN A 31 -2.05 -7.70 -5.42
CA GLN A 31 -2.26 -7.09 -6.73
C GLN A 31 -1.61 -5.69 -6.79
N THR A 32 -1.77 -4.88 -5.72
CA THR A 32 -1.10 -3.57 -5.64
C THR A 32 0.41 -3.70 -5.83
N GLY A 33 1.06 -4.67 -5.18
CA GLY A 33 2.51 -4.87 -5.31
C GLY A 33 2.93 -5.28 -6.73
N GLU A 34 2.18 -6.18 -7.36
CA GLU A 34 2.45 -6.61 -8.74
C GLU A 34 2.26 -5.45 -9.74
N ASP A 35 1.18 -4.68 -9.59
CA ASP A 35 0.89 -3.53 -10.45
C ASP A 35 1.92 -2.40 -10.25
N LEU A 36 2.36 -2.12 -9.03
CA LEU A 36 3.44 -1.16 -8.76
C LEU A 36 4.72 -1.55 -9.49
N ASN A 37 5.14 -2.81 -9.39
CA ASN A 37 6.33 -3.31 -10.10
C ASN A 37 6.19 -3.20 -11.63
N TYR A 38 5.02 -3.52 -12.16
CA TYR A 38 4.77 -3.46 -13.60
C TYR A 38 4.79 -2.03 -14.13
N TRP A 39 4.03 -1.13 -13.51
CA TRP A 39 3.85 0.23 -14.01
C TRP A 39 5.01 1.18 -13.73
N LEU A 40 5.86 0.86 -12.75
CA LEU A 40 7.04 1.65 -12.42
C LEU A 40 8.34 1.07 -13.01
N SER A 41 8.28 -0.03 -13.75
CA SER A 41 9.46 -0.70 -14.31
C SER A 41 10.30 0.18 -15.25
N ASP A 42 9.67 1.13 -15.93
CA ASP A 42 10.28 2.10 -16.85
C ASP A 42 10.18 3.57 -16.35
N PHE A 43 9.75 3.76 -15.09
CA PHE A 43 9.66 5.08 -14.48
C PHE A 43 11.00 5.50 -13.86
N THR A 44 11.35 6.78 -13.92
CA THR A 44 12.67 7.27 -13.52
C THR A 44 12.64 8.07 -12.21
N ASP A 45 13.71 7.98 -11.41
CA ASP A 45 13.81 8.65 -10.10
C ASP A 45 13.73 10.18 -10.19
N ASN A 46 14.17 10.79 -11.31
CA ASN A 46 14.06 12.23 -11.52
C ASN A 46 12.61 12.74 -11.62
N GLN A 47 11.65 11.85 -11.95
CA GLN A 47 10.23 12.18 -12.03
C GLN A 47 9.49 11.90 -10.71
N LEU A 48 10.13 11.20 -9.77
CA LEU A 48 9.52 10.68 -8.53
C LEU A 48 8.84 11.77 -7.70
N TRP A 49 9.42 12.98 -7.67
CA TRP A 49 8.97 14.10 -6.84
C TRP A 49 8.19 15.19 -7.60
N LEU A 50 8.00 15.03 -8.91
CA LEU A 50 7.25 15.98 -9.72
C LEU A 50 5.76 15.95 -9.35
N LYS A 51 5.14 17.14 -9.27
CA LYS A 51 3.74 17.34 -8.89
C LYS A 51 2.92 17.87 -10.07
N PRO A 52 2.41 17.00 -10.95
CA PRO A 52 1.63 17.44 -12.10
C PRO A 52 0.35 18.16 -11.62
N ALA A 53 0.09 19.35 -12.17
CA ALA A 53 -1.03 20.22 -11.78
C ALA A 53 -1.15 20.46 -10.25
N GLY A 54 -0.03 20.45 -9.52
CA GLY A 54 0.00 20.63 -8.06
C GLY A 54 -0.55 19.43 -7.26
N ARG A 55 -0.81 18.30 -7.91
CA ARG A 55 -1.29 17.07 -7.25
C ARG A 55 -0.14 16.32 -6.56
N ALA A 56 -0.48 15.28 -5.82
CA ALA A 56 0.49 14.42 -5.15
C ALA A 56 1.48 13.81 -6.15
N ASN A 57 2.74 13.70 -5.74
CA ASN A 57 3.78 13.05 -6.52
C ASN A 57 3.76 11.53 -6.37
N VAL A 58 4.51 10.82 -7.21
CA VAL A 58 4.60 9.35 -7.19
C VAL A 58 5.16 8.84 -5.86
N ALA A 59 6.18 9.52 -5.31
CA ALA A 59 6.76 9.19 -4.01
C ALA A 59 5.73 9.25 -2.88
N PHE A 60 4.87 10.29 -2.87
CA PHE A 60 3.79 10.38 -1.90
C PHE A 60 2.90 9.14 -1.93
N HIS A 61 2.46 8.71 -3.12
CA HIS A 61 1.57 7.56 -3.22
C HIS A 61 2.24 6.28 -2.72
N LEU A 62 3.50 6.02 -3.09
CA LEU A 62 4.27 4.86 -2.62
C LEU A 62 4.45 4.86 -1.10
N GLN A 63 4.90 5.98 -0.54
CA GLN A 63 5.05 6.12 0.90
C GLN A 63 3.72 6.00 1.63
N HIS A 64 2.66 6.62 1.10
CA HIS A 64 1.35 6.64 1.73
C HIS A 64 0.70 5.25 1.77
N ILE A 65 0.76 4.49 0.67
CA ILE A 65 0.28 3.10 0.62
C ILE A 65 1.01 2.25 1.69
N THR A 66 2.33 2.33 1.72
CA THR A 66 3.16 1.61 2.70
C THR A 66 2.83 2.03 4.13
N GLY A 67 2.75 3.33 4.40
CA GLY A 67 2.46 3.87 5.72
C GLY A 67 1.04 3.57 6.20
N VAL A 68 0.04 3.60 5.32
CA VAL A 68 -1.34 3.22 5.68
C VAL A 68 -1.40 1.73 6.04
N LEU A 69 -0.78 0.86 5.24
CA LEU A 69 -0.73 -0.58 5.53
C LEU A 69 -0.12 -0.83 6.91
N ASP A 70 1.01 -0.21 7.23
CA ASP A 70 1.67 -0.33 8.53
C ASP A 70 0.78 0.17 9.69
N ARG A 71 0.19 1.34 9.54
CA ARG A 71 -0.67 1.95 10.58
C ARG A 71 -1.95 1.14 10.82
N MET A 72 -2.59 0.63 9.77
CA MET A 72 -3.81 -0.17 9.91
C MET A 72 -3.53 -1.52 10.58
N MET A 73 -2.41 -2.16 10.27
CA MET A 73 -1.98 -3.36 11.00
C MET A 73 -1.70 -3.08 12.47
N THR A 74 -1.09 -1.94 12.80
CA THR A 74 -0.82 -1.52 14.18
C THR A 74 -2.13 -1.39 14.97
N TYR A 75 -3.13 -0.71 14.40
CA TYR A 75 -4.45 -0.61 15.02
C TYR A 75 -5.20 -1.95 15.09
N ALA A 76 -5.09 -2.80 14.07
CA ALA A 76 -5.70 -4.13 14.08
C ALA A 76 -5.14 -5.02 15.23
N LYS A 77 -3.88 -4.82 15.61
CA LYS A 77 -3.22 -5.44 16.76
C LYS A 77 -3.57 -4.77 18.11
N ASP A 78 -4.51 -3.82 18.13
CA ASP A 78 -4.88 -2.99 19.30
C ASP A 78 -3.70 -2.21 19.89
N LEU A 79 -2.76 -1.81 19.04
CA LEU A 79 -1.58 -1.04 19.42
C LEU A 79 -1.73 0.43 19.05
N LYS A 80 -1.00 1.29 19.76
CA LYS A 80 -0.86 2.71 19.41
C LYS A 80 0.27 2.87 18.41
N LEU A 81 0.15 3.89 17.54
CA LEU A 81 1.26 4.29 16.69
C LEU A 81 2.44 4.78 17.54
N ASN A 82 3.64 4.42 17.10
CA ASN A 82 4.89 4.90 17.69
C ASN A 82 5.40 6.17 16.98
N ASP A 83 6.46 6.76 17.53
CA ASP A 83 7.03 8.02 17.01
C ASP A 83 7.58 7.86 15.59
N THR A 84 8.15 6.70 15.25
CA THR A 84 8.64 6.41 13.89
C THR A 84 7.50 6.42 12.87
N GLN A 85 6.33 5.87 13.21
CA GLN A 85 5.16 5.89 12.34
C GLN A 85 4.59 7.31 12.16
N PHE A 86 4.63 8.13 13.21
CA PHE A 86 4.24 9.53 13.11
C PHE A 86 5.23 10.33 12.26
N GLU A 87 6.53 10.09 12.40
CA GLU A 87 7.54 10.73 11.59
C GLU A 87 7.44 10.32 10.11
N TYR A 88 7.23 9.03 9.84
CA TYR A 88 6.99 8.54 8.49
C TYR A 88 5.79 9.25 7.85
N LEU A 89 4.65 9.30 8.55
CA LEU A 89 3.43 9.99 8.09
C LEU A 89 3.69 11.47 7.77
N LYS A 90 4.45 12.17 8.61
CA LYS A 90 4.79 13.59 8.41
C LYS A 90 5.65 13.83 7.17
N ASN A 91 6.47 12.85 6.80
CA ASN A 91 7.41 12.92 5.69
C ASN A 91 6.89 12.34 4.37
N GLU A 92 5.65 11.83 4.34
CA GLU A 92 5.03 11.33 3.10
C GLU A 92 4.98 12.44 2.03
N GLY A 93 5.63 12.20 0.88
CA GLY A 93 5.69 13.15 -0.25
C GLY A 93 6.64 14.34 -0.07
N VAL A 94 7.40 14.39 1.01
CA VAL A 94 8.48 15.34 1.21
C VAL A 94 9.72 14.85 0.47
N GLN A 95 10.27 15.70 -0.42
CA GLN A 95 11.42 15.32 -1.24
C GLN A 95 12.62 14.90 -0.39
N ASN A 96 13.17 13.73 -0.71
CA ASN A 96 14.33 13.15 -0.05
C ASN A 96 15.20 12.45 -1.10
N SER A 97 16.43 12.94 -1.29
CA SER A 97 17.36 12.42 -2.28
C SER A 97 17.91 11.02 -1.97
N SER A 98 17.73 10.51 -0.75
CA SER A 98 18.12 9.15 -0.40
C SER A 98 17.09 8.10 -0.82
N LEU A 99 15.91 8.50 -1.29
CA LEU A 99 14.85 7.61 -1.72
C LEU A 99 14.82 7.50 -3.25
N SER A 100 14.73 6.27 -3.72
CA SER A 100 14.52 5.90 -5.12
C SER A 100 13.23 5.07 -5.27
N ILE A 101 12.79 4.87 -6.50
CA ILE A 101 11.66 3.97 -6.80
C ILE A 101 11.94 2.57 -6.25
N THR A 102 13.14 2.06 -6.47
CA THR A 102 13.54 0.73 -5.98
C THR A 102 13.40 0.62 -4.46
N ILE A 103 13.92 1.60 -3.71
CA ILE A 103 13.81 1.62 -2.25
C ILE A 103 12.35 1.66 -1.79
N LEU A 104 11.53 2.51 -2.42
CA LEU A 104 10.12 2.65 -2.05
C LEU A 104 9.30 1.39 -2.38
N LEU A 105 9.58 0.73 -3.50
CA LEU A 105 8.98 -0.56 -3.84
C LEU A 105 9.39 -1.65 -2.86
N GLU A 106 10.68 -1.71 -2.49
CA GLU A 106 11.17 -2.67 -1.49
C GLU A 106 10.48 -2.46 -0.12
N GLN A 107 10.36 -1.21 0.33
CA GLN A 107 9.64 -0.89 1.57
C GLN A 107 8.18 -1.37 1.53
N TYR A 108 7.50 -1.19 0.39
CA TYR A 108 6.14 -1.71 0.22
C TYR A 108 6.10 -3.24 0.30
N HIS A 109 6.99 -3.93 -0.40
CA HIS A 109 7.02 -5.40 -0.43
C HIS A 109 7.31 -6.00 0.95
N VAL A 110 8.26 -5.42 1.68
CA VAL A 110 8.52 -5.83 3.08
C VAL A 110 7.25 -5.69 3.93
N LYS A 111 6.55 -4.56 3.79
CA LYS A 111 5.33 -4.33 4.57
C LYS A 111 4.16 -5.21 4.11
N LEU A 112 4.08 -5.52 2.83
CA LEU A 112 3.12 -6.48 2.28
C LEU A 112 3.34 -7.89 2.86
N ASP A 113 4.58 -8.35 2.90
CA ASP A 113 4.90 -9.67 3.46
C ASP A 113 4.59 -9.74 4.96
N GLU A 114 4.89 -8.68 5.72
CA GLU A 114 4.48 -8.57 7.12
C GLU A 114 2.96 -8.65 7.29
N ALA A 115 2.20 -7.96 6.43
CA ALA A 115 0.74 -7.97 6.45
C ALA A 115 0.17 -9.35 6.13
N LEU A 116 0.63 -10.00 5.06
CA LEU A 116 0.17 -11.34 4.69
C LEU A 116 0.52 -12.36 5.76
N ASN A 117 1.70 -12.27 6.38
CA ASN A 117 2.07 -13.12 7.50
C ASN A 117 1.19 -12.88 8.73
N TYR A 118 0.85 -11.62 9.02
CA TYR A 118 -0.11 -11.31 10.09
C TYR A 118 -1.51 -11.89 9.78
N PHE A 119 -2.01 -11.77 8.55
CA PHE A 119 -3.31 -12.33 8.15
C PHE A 119 -3.39 -13.84 8.41
N LYS A 120 -2.30 -14.59 8.19
CA LYS A 120 -2.22 -16.03 8.44
C LYS A 120 -2.35 -16.41 9.92
N THR A 121 -2.12 -15.47 10.83
CA THR A 121 -2.21 -15.71 12.28
C THR A 121 -3.59 -15.43 12.86
N LEU A 122 -4.50 -14.86 12.07
CA LEU A 122 -5.79 -14.40 12.57
C LEU A 122 -6.83 -15.52 12.53
N ASP A 123 -7.49 -15.75 13.68
CA ASP A 123 -8.71 -16.55 13.78
C ASP A 123 -9.92 -15.71 13.31
N ASP A 124 -10.90 -16.36 12.65
CA ASP A 124 -12.10 -15.68 12.14
C ASP A 124 -12.86 -14.92 13.23
N LYS A 125 -12.84 -15.41 14.46
CA LYS A 125 -13.53 -14.78 15.59
C LYS A 125 -12.99 -13.39 15.94
N ILE A 126 -11.68 -13.17 15.78
CA ILE A 126 -11.07 -11.88 16.07
C ILE A 126 -11.41 -10.82 15.03
N LEU A 127 -11.82 -11.22 13.82
CA LEU A 127 -12.04 -10.30 12.70
C LEU A 127 -13.13 -9.26 12.97
N ILE A 128 -14.11 -9.61 13.80
CA ILE A 128 -15.22 -8.72 14.17
C ILE A 128 -14.98 -7.97 15.48
N GLU A 129 -13.85 -8.20 16.15
CA GLU A 129 -13.53 -7.48 17.38
C GLU A 129 -13.36 -5.99 17.12
N GLU A 130 -13.84 -5.20 18.06
CA GLU A 130 -13.79 -3.75 18.02
C GLU A 130 -12.33 -3.24 18.12
N ARG A 131 -12.01 -2.23 17.34
CA ARG A 131 -10.72 -1.54 17.32
C ARG A 131 -10.95 -0.04 17.21
N PHE A 132 -9.98 0.73 17.67
CA PHE A 132 -10.09 2.18 17.69
C PHE A 132 -8.92 2.86 16.97
N VAL A 133 -9.24 3.85 16.12
CA VAL A 133 -8.26 4.56 15.30
C VAL A 133 -7.96 5.93 15.89
N GLY A 134 -6.67 6.19 16.09
CA GLY A 134 -6.15 7.50 16.46
C GLY A 134 -6.56 8.00 17.85
N ARG A 135 -6.18 9.23 18.12
CA ARG A 135 -6.44 9.87 19.43
C ARG A 135 -7.93 10.06 19.72
N LYS A 136 -8.75 10.18 18.68
CA LYS A 136 -10.20 10.35 18.80
C LYS A 136 -10.93 9.03 19.04
N LYS A 137 -10.21 7.90 19.05
CA LYS A 137 -10.78 6.56 19.22
C LYS A 137 -11.97 6.30 18.27
N LEU A 138 -11.77 6.58 16.97
CA LEU A 138 -12.82 6.32 15.99
C LEU A 138 -13.03 4.81 15.86
N PRO A 139 -14.29 4.32 15.96
CA PRO A 139 -14.56 2.88 16.01
C PRO A 139 -14.34 2.22 14.65
N SER A 140 -13.82 1.00 14.69
CA SER A 140 -13.66 0.09 13.57
C SER A 140 -13.66 -1.36 14.08
N THR A 141 -13.34 -2.31 13.21
CA THR A 141 -13.10 -3.72 13.56
C THR A 141 -11.78 -4.16 12.96
N VAL A 142 -11.26 -5.32 13.38
CA VAL A 142 -10.06 -5.90 12.77
C VAL A 142 -10.23 -6.00 11.26
N ILE A 143 -11.29 -6.66 10.78
CA ILE A 143 -11.54 -6.80 9.32
C ILE A 143 -11.73 -5.43 8.65
N GLY A 144 -12.40 -4.49 9.31
CA GLY A 144 -12.60 -3.14 8.79
C GLY A 144 -11.29 -2.41 8.54
N LEU A 145 -10.32 -2.53 9.45
CA LEU A 145 -8.99 -1.93 9.30
C LEU A 145 -8.18 -2.60 8.18
N LEU A 146 -8.20 -3.93 8.12
CA LEU A 146 -7.47 -4.68 7.10
C LEU A 146 -8.06 -4.48 5.69
N PHE A 147 -9.39 -4.42 5.59
CA PHE A 147 -10.07 -4.05 4.35
C PHE A 147 -9.73 -2.62 3.94
N HIS A 148 -9.76 -1.66 4.89
CA HIS A 148 -9.41 -0.28 4.60
C HIS A 148 -7.97 -0.16 4.06
N ALA A 149 -7.00 -0.87 4.64
CA ALA A 149 -5.64 -0.88 4.13
C ALA A 149 -5.59 -1.32 2.65
N ALA A 150 -6.35 -2.37 2.30
CA ALA A 150 -6.38 -2.92 0.96
C ALA A 150 -7.09 -1.98 -0.06
N GLU A 151 -8.30 -1.50 0.25
CA GLU A 151 -9.03 -0.60 -0.65
C GLU A 151 -8.31 0.73 -0.84
N HIS A 152 -7.69 1.25 0.24
CA HIS A 152 -6.94 2.49 0.21
C HIS A 152 -5.67 2.36 -0.64
N SER A 153 -5.00 1.21 -0.58
CA SER A 153 -3.87 0.90 -1.45
C SER A 153 -4.28 0.91 -2.92
N GLN A 154 -5.40 0.27 -3.28
CA GLN A 154 -5.92 0.26 -4.64
C GLN A 154 -6.34 1.65 -5.12
N ARG A 155 -6.94 2.47 -4.25
CA ARG A 155 -7.29 3.87 -4.56
C ARG A 155 -6.07 4.71 -4.89
N HIS A 156 -5.01 4.60 -4.09
CA HIS A 156 -3.77 5.34 -4.32
C HIS A 156 -2.96 4.79 -5.48
N LEU A 157 -2.99 3.48 -5.73
CA LEU A 157 -2.44 2.87 -6.95
C LEU A 157 -3.07 3.51 -8.19
N GLY A 158 -4.41 3.57 -8.28
CA GLY A 158 -5.10 4.20 -9.40
C GLY A 158 -4.66 5.65 -9.64
N GLN A 159 -4.52 6.45 -8.57
CA GLN A 159 -4.03 7.83 -8.66
C GLN A 159 -2.57 7.89 -9.10
N LEU A 160 -1.71 7.01 -8.60
CA LEU A 160 -0.31 6.88 -8.99
C LEU A 160 -0.18 6.61 -10.48
N LEU A 161 -0.97 5.67 -11.02
CA LEU A 161 -0.94 5.31 -12.44
C LEU A 161 -1.28 6.50 -13.33
N VAL A 162 -2.28 7.29 -12.97
CA VAL A 162 -2.63 8.53 -13.69
C VAL A 162 -1.48 9.53 -13.62
N THR A 163 -0.89 9.72 -12.44
CA THR A 163 0.26 10.61 -12.24
C THR A 163 1.46 10.20 -13.10
N CYS A 164 1.82 8.91 -13.10
CA CYS A 164 2.87 8.37 -13.94
C CYS A 164 2.61 8.59 -15.43
N SER A 165 1.39 8.33 -15.89
CA SER A 165 1.03 8.50 -17.31
C SER A 165 1.19 9.95 -17.77
N ILE A 166 0.79 10.93 -16.95
CA ILE A 166 0.98 12.36 -17.25
C ILE A 166 2.45 12.72 -17.32
N LEU A 167 3.26 12.24 -16.36
CA LEU A 167 4.69 12.57 -16.29
C LEU A 167 5.49 11.96 -17.45
N LYS A 168 5.18 10.71 -17.86
CA LYS A 168 5.79 10.05 -19.01
C LYS A 168 5.52 10.82 -20.31
N ASN A 169 4.27 11.23 -20.53
CA ASN A 169 3.88 11.97 -21.73
C ASN A 169 4.57 13.35 -21.82
N ASN A 170 4.69 14.06 -20.70
CA ASN A 170 5.35 15.38 -20.67
C ASN A 170 6.88 15.29 -20.91
N SER A 171 7.49 14.13 -20.72
CA SER A 171 8.93 13.92 -20.96
C SER A 171 9.24 13.52 -22.40
N ALA A 172 8.22 13.17 -23.18
CA ALA A 172 8.32 12.79 -24.60
C ALA A 172 8.06 13.98 -25.55
N SER A 173 7.68 15.14 -25.00
CA SER A 173 7.45 16.40 -25.70
C SER A 173 8.63 17.35 -25.54
#